data_557e96e8150ef4f6618e8e93ccbbcc93
#
_entry.id   557e96e8150ef4f6618e8e93ccbbcc93
#
_cell.length_a   1.000
_cell.length_b   1.000
_cell.length_c   1.000
_cell.angle_alpha   90.00
_cell.angle_beta   90.00
_cell.angle_gamma   90.00
#
_symmetry.space_group_name_H-M   'P 1'
#
loop_
_entity.id
_entity.type
_entity.pdbx_description
1 polymer ?
#
loop_
_entity_poly.entity_id
_entity_poly.type
_entity_poly.pdbx_seq_one_letter_code
_entity_poly.pdbx_strand_id
1 'polypeptide(L)'
;GENVIEFSDRRLRELRSLVATIPQHLGLVPNLTCLQNVILGKGGSRGTIRSIRDLIFPAHDDQLAVHEILDRVGIEEKLFERISNLSGGQQQRVAIARALFQEPKALLADEPVSSVDPARARDTVKLLTELSKERGFTLGVSLHHLELAREFFPRLVGMRNGKVVFDGAPESLSEDDLEALYELSDEEMMEDA
;
A
#
# COMPACT_ATOMS: atom_id res chain seq x y z
N GLY A 1 7.46 22.69 -0.53
CA GLY A 1 7.25 21.55 -1.40
C GLY A 1 7.64 21.88 -2.83
N GLU A 2 8.12 20.88 -3.57
CA GLU A 2 8.46 21.02 -4.98
C GLU A 2 7.39 20.34 -5.82
N ASN A 3 7.11 20.88 -7.02
CA ASN A 3 6.11 20.33 -7.92
C ASN A 3 6.67 19.07 -8.63
N VAL A 4 6.10 17.90 -8.34
CA VAL A 4 6.56 16.61 -8.89
C VAL A 4 6.40 16.51 -10.42
N ILE A 5 5.48 17.29 -11.01
CA ILE A 5 5.25 17.33 -12.46
C ILE A 5 6.47 17.86 -13.21
N GLU A 6 7.29 18.69 -12.55
CA GLU A 6 8.49 19.33 -13.11
C GLU A 6 9.77 18.49 -12.93
N PHE A 7 9.66 17.29 -12.34
CA PHE A 7 10.82 16.46 -12.08
C PHE A 7 11.35 15.79 -13.36
N SER A 8 12.68 15.75 -13.47
CA SER A 8 13.36 14.94 -14.47
C SER A 8 13.15 13.45 -14.21
N ASP A 9 13.33 12.60 -15.22
CA ASP A 9 13.24 11.13 -15.09
C ASP A 9 14.17 10.56 -14.02
N ARG A 10 15.34 11.16 -13.81
CA ARG A 10 16.25 10.76 -12.74
C ARG A 10 15.66 11.05 -11.38
N ARG A 11 15.10 12.24 -11.19
CA ARG A 11 14.50 12.68 -9.93
C ARG A 11 13.21 11.91 -9.62
N LEU A 12 12.42 11.58 -10.65
CA LEU A 12 11.26 10.70 -10.52
C LEU A 12 11.64 9.29 -10.07
N ARG A 13 12.75 8.74 -10.60
CA ARG A 13 13.26 7.43 -10.15
C ARG A 13 13.73 7.46 -8.69
N GLU A 14 14.43 8.51 -8.29
CA GLU A 14 14.84 8.72 -6.90
C GLU A 14 13.61 8.82 -5.97
N LEU A 15 12.59 9.60 -6.35
CA LEU A 15 11.34 9.69 -5.60
C LEU A 15 10.63 8.33 -5.49
N ARG A 16 10.51 7.60 -6.61
CA ARG A 16 9.87 6.27 -6.63
C ARG A 16 10.62 5.24 -5.78
N SER A 17 11.92 5.40 -5.57
CA SER A 17 12.66 4.53 -4.66
C SER A 17 12.36 4.82 -3.19
N LEU A 18 11.87 6.02 -2.87
CA LEU A 18 11.52 6.44 -1.51
C LEU A 18 10.04 6.21 -1.18
N VAL A 19 9.19 6.03 -2.19
CA VAL A 19 7.74 5.86 -2.03
C VAL A 19 7.35 4.47 -2.51
N ALA A 20 6.92 3.61 -1.61
CA ALA A 20 6.33 2.32 -1.97
C ALA A 20 4.82 2.47 -2.20
N THR A 21 4.28 1.62 -3.07
CA THR A 21 2.83 1.58 -3.33
C THR A 21 2.29 0.16 -3.22
N ILE A 22 1.09 0.04 -2.65
CA ILE A 22 0.26 -1.16 -2.68
C ILE A 22 -0.98 -0.79 -3.49
N PRO A 23 -1.05 -1.15 -4.78
CA PRO A 23 -2.23 -0.86 -5.60
C PRO A 23 -3.38 -1.80 -5.23
N GLN A 24 -4.61 -1.43 -5.56
CA GLN A 24 -5.84 -2.20 -5.30
C GLN A 24 -5.75 -3.66 -5.77
N HIS A 25 -5.17 -3.91 -6.95
CA HIS A 25 -4.97 -5.27 -7.48
C HIS A 25 -3.66 -5.92 -7.04
N LEU A 26 -3.02 -5.43 -5.97
CA LEU A 26 -1.77 -5.89 -5.36
C LEU A 26 -0.56 -5.91 -6.32
N GLY A 27 -0.72 -6.02 -7.63
CA GLY A 27 0.33 -6.03 -8.64
C GLY A 27 1.36 -7.15 -8.47
N LEU A 28 0.96 -8.31 -7.91
CA LEU A 28 1.83 -9.48 -7.75
C LEU A 28 1.89 -10.29 -9.03
N VAL A 29 3.02 -10.97 -9.26
CA VAL A 29 3.22 -11.86 -10.40
C VAL A 29 2.85 -13.29 -9.98
N PRO A 30 1.75 -13.89 -10.51
CA PRO A 30 1.19 -15.14 -10.00
C PRO A 30 2.13 -16.35 -10.06
N ASN A 31 2.95 -16.43 -11.11
CA ASN A 31 3.87 -17.55 -11.35
C ASN A 31 5.20 -17.47 -10.59
N LEU A 32 5.47 -16.35 -9.93
CA LEU A 32 6.65 -16.17 -9.08
C LEU A 32 6.34 -16.57 -7.64
N THR A 33 7.39 -16.92 -6.89
CA THR A 33 7.28 -17.21 -5.46
C THR A 33 7.10 -15.93 -4.62
N CYS A 34 6.76 -16.07 -3.34
CA CYS A 34 6.73 -14.95 -2.40
C CYS A 34 8.08 -14.24 -2.34
N LEU A 35 9.18 -14.98 -2.17
CA LEU A 35 10.53 -14.44 -2.18
C LEU A 35 10.79 -13.59 -3.42
N GLN A 36 10.49 -14.13 -4.60
CA GLN A 36 10.71 -13.44 -5.87
C GLN A 36 9.86 -12.17 -6.00
N ASN A 37 8.58 -12.23 -5.61
CA ASN A 37 7.71 -11.05 -5.63
C ASN A 37 8.18 -9.95 -4.66
N VAL A 38 8.66 -10.31 -3.47
CA VAL A 38 9.16 -9.35 -2.49
C VAL A 38 10.46 -8.69 -2.99
N ILE A 39 11.39 -9.46 -3.57
CA ILE A 39 12.64 -8.95 -4.15
C ILE A 39 12.38 -7.91 -5.25
N LEU A 40 11.31 -8.05 -6.04
CA LEU A 40 10.92 -7.06 -7.04
C LEU A 40 10.65 -5.67 -6.44
N GLY A 41 10.38 -5.56 -5.14
CA GLY A 41 10.22 -4.26 -4.46
C GLY A 41 11.43 -3.33 -4.63
N LYS A 42 12.65 -3.85 -4.67
CA LYS A 42 13.90 -3.07 -4.94
C LYS A 42 14.26 -2.96 -6.44
N GLY A 43 13.44 -3.50 -7.35
CA GLY A 43 13.74 -3.54 -8.79
C GLY A 43 13.94 -2.17 -9.41
N GLY A 44 13.15 -1.18 -9.00
CA GLY A 44 13.25 0.20 -9.50
C GLY A 44 14.56 0.91 -9.15
N SER A 45 15.20 0.55 -8.04
CA SER A 45 16.46 1.14 -7.56
C SER A 45 17.69 0.40 -8.06
N ARG A 46 17.59 -0.91 -8.35
CA ARG A 46 18.74 -1.78 -8.69
C ARG A 46 19.11 -1.83 -10.17
N GLY A 47 18.26 -1.33 -11.05
CA GLY A 47 18.42 -1.44 -12.50
C GLY A 47 18.01 -2.83 -13.06
N THR A 48 17.60 -2.88 -14.34
CA THR A 48 16.91 -4.04 -14.94
C THR A 48 17.72 -5.33 -14.94
N ILE A 49 19.01 -5.28 -15.32
CA ILE A 49 19.85 -6.48 -15.39
C ILE A 49 20.08 -7.09 -14.01
N ARG A 50 20.36 -6.25 -13.02
CA ARG A 50 20.54 -6.70 -11.64
C ARG A 50 19.26 -7.28 -11.06
N SER A 51 18.12 -6.65 -11.34
CA SER A 51 16.81 -7.13 -10.88
C SER A 51 16.47 -8.51 -11.44
N ILE A 52 16.77 -8.78 -12.72
CA ILE A 52 16.57 -10.11 -13.33
C ILE A 52 17.48 -11.14 -12.69
N ARG A 53 18.76 -10.80 -12.46
CA ARG A 53 19.69 -11.69 -11.78
C ARG A 53 19.23 -12.01 -10.36
N ASP A 54 18.84 -11.01 -9.59
CA ASP A 54 18.41 -11.15 -8.19
C ASP A 54 17.10 -11.94 -8.09
N LEU A 55 16.27 -11.94 -9.16
CA LEU A 55 15.07 -12.75 -9.26
C LEU A 55 15.39 -14.25 -9.43
N ILE A 56 16.45 -14.59 -10.19
CA ILE A 56 16.83 -15.98 -10.50
C ILE A 56 17.79 -16.51 -9.42
N PHE A 57 18.71 -15.68 -8.97
CA PHE A 57 19.74 -15.99 -7.99
C PHE A 57 19.73 -14.94 -6.86
N PRO A 58 18.72 -15.00 -5.95
CA PRO A 58 18.64 -14.06 -4.84
C PRO A 58 19.86 -14.20 -3.93
N ALA A 59 20.47 -13.07 -3.53
CA ALA A 59 21.54 -13.05 -2.55
C ALA A 59 21.04 -13.61 -1.21
N HIS A 60 21.90 -14.28 -0.46
CA HIS A 60 21.55 -14.86 0.83
C HIS A 60 21.01 -13.81 1.81
N ASP A 61 21.63 -12.64 1.86
CA ASP A 61 21.19 -11.53 2.72
C ASP A 61 19.79 -11.03 2.34
N ASP A 62 19.46 -10.95 1.03
CA ASP A 62 18.12 -10.60 0.58
C ASP A 62 17.08 -11.68 0.98
N GLN A 63 17.47 -12.98 0.93
CA GLN A 63 16.59 -14.08 1.37
C GLN A 63 16.27 -13.98 2.86
N LEU A 64 17.28 -13.71 3.69
CA LEU A 64 17.12 -13.52 5.13
C LEU A 64 16.23 -12.31 5.43
N ALA A 65 16.50 -11.17 4.80
CA ALA A 65 15.68 -9.96 4.98
C ALA A 65 14.23 -10.17 4.55
N VAL A 66 13.99 -10.90 3.45
CA VAL A 66 12.62 -11.24 3.03
C VAL A 66 11.96 -12.19 4.02
N HIS A 67 12.67 -13.18 4.53
CA HIS A 67 12.14 -14.09 5.54
C HIS A 67 11.70 -13.34 6.79
N GLU A 68 12.54 -12.44 7.33
CA GLU A 68 12.20 -11.60 8.49
C GLU A 68 10.94 -10.73 8.24
N ILE A 69 10.81 -10.17 7.04
CA ILE A 69 9.63 -9.38 6.68
C ILE A 69 8.39 -10.26 6.58
N LEU A 70 8.51 -11.47 5.99
CA LEU A 70 7.39 -12.42 5.88
C LEU A 70 6.97 -12.95 7.26
N ASP A 71 7.92 -13.19 8.17
CA ASP A 71 7.66 -13.51 9.57
C ASP A 71 6.86 -12.37 10.25
N ARG A 72 7.31 -11.12 10.11
CA ARG A 72 6.59 -9.97 10.69
C ARG A 72 5.16 -9.80 10.17
N VAL A 73 4.90 -10.17 8.92
CA VAL A 73 3.54 -10.18 8.36
C VAL A 73 2.82 -11.54 8.54
N GLY A 74 3.44 -12.54 9.18
CA GLY A 74 2.87 -13.81 9.59
C GLY A 74 2.57 -14.77 8.45
N ILE A 75 3.50 -14.92 7.49
CA ILE A 75 3.45 -15.86 6.37
C ILE A 75 4.85 -16.37 5.96
N GLU A 76 5.81 -16.46 6.88
CA GLU A 76 7.19 -16.88 6.61
C GLU A 76 7.27 -18.29 6.01
N GLU A 77 6.36 -19.17 6.39
CA GLU A 77 6.28 -20.54 5.87
C GLU A 77 5.95 -20.58 4.36
N LYS A 78 5.50 -19.47 3.78
CA LYS A 78 5.14 -19.33 2.36
C LYS A 78 6.30 -18.78 1.49
N LEU A 79 7.49 -18.59 2.04
CA LEU A 79 8.63 -17.96 1.35
C LEU A 79 8.86 -18.46 -0.08
N PHE A 80 8.78 -19.77 -0.29
CA PHE A 80 9.00 -20.42 -1.59
C PHE A 80 7.69 -20.81 -2.31
N GLU A 81 6.52 -20.50 -1.73
CA GLU A 81 5.24 -20.80 -2.36
C GLU A 81 4.93 -19.80 -3.49
N ARG A 82 4.28 -20.26 -4.56
CA ARG A 82 3.85 -19.39 -5.66
C ARG A 82 2.64 -18.56 -5.24
N ILE A 83 2.57 -17.33 -5.74
CA ILE A 83 1.44 -16.43 -5.45
C ILE A 83 0.10 -17.03 -5.87
N SER A 84 0.06 -17.77 -7.00
CA SER A 84 -1.16 -18.44 -7.48
C SER A 84 -1.77 -19.44 -6.48
N ASN A 85 -0.99 -19.94 -5.52
CA ASN A 85 -1.42 -20.93 -4.54
C ASN A 85 -1.84 -20.28 -3.21
N LEU A 86 -1.73 -18.96 -3.10
CA LEU A 86 -2.04 -18.22 -1.88
C LEU A 86 -3.49 -17.73 -1.86
N SER A 87 -4.07 -17.68 -0.65
CA SER A 87 -5.34 -16.97 -0.42
C SER A 87 -5.17 -15.47 -0.64
N GLY A 88 -6.27 -14.75 -0.92
CA GLY A 88 -6.26 -13.29 -1.11
C GLY A 88 -5.60 -12.54 0.06
N GLY A 89 -5.88 -12.94 1.31
CA GLY A 89 -5.23 -12.34 2.49
C GLY A 89 -3.73 -12.63 2.57
N GLN A 90 -3.26 -13.81 2.15
CA GLN A 90 -1.84 -14.12 2.06
C GLN A 90 -1.16 -13.31 0.94
N GLN A 91 -1.81 -13.18 -0.22
CA GLN A 91 -1.32 -12.33 -1.30
C GLN A 91 -1.18 -10.88 -0.85
N GLN A 92 -2.14 -10.36 -0.08
CA GLN A 92 -2.07 -9.03 0.50
C GLN A 92 -0.86 -8.85 1.42
N ARG A 93 -0.57 -9.83 2.28
CA ARG A 93 0.62 -9.84 3.14
C ARG A 93 1.92 -9.86 2.32
N VAL A 94 1.96 -10.58 1.19
CA VAL A 94 3.12 -10.53 0.25
C VAL A 94 3.26 -9.15 -0.38
N ALA A 95 2.16 -8.48 -0.76
CA ALA A 95 2.22 -7.11 -1.30
C ALA A 95 2.74 -6.10 -0.26
N ILE A 96 2.32 -6.23 1.00
CA ILE A 96 2.86 -5.46 2.12
C ILE A 96 4.36 -5.75 2.28
N ALA A 97 4.76 -7.03 2.31
CA ALA A 97 6.17 -7.41 2.44
C ALA A 97 7.03 -6.85 1.31
N ARG A 98 6.54 -6.86 0.06
CA ARG A 98 7.21 -6.24 -1.10
C ARG A 98 7.42 -4.74 -0.91
N ALA A 99 6.41 -4.04 -0.42
CA ALA A 99 6.49 -2.61 -0.16
C ALA A 99 7.50 -2.30 0.96
N LEU A 100 7.53 -3.10 2.02
CA LEU A 100 8.47 -2.96 3.14
C LEU A 100 9.92 -3.27 2.74
N PHE A 101 10.14 -4.24 1.84
CA PHE A 101 11.48 -4.60 1.36
C PHE A 101 12.14 -3.45 0.58
N GLN A 102 11.36 -2.52 0.04
CA GLN A 102 11.87 -1.30 -0.58
C GLN A 102 12.50 -0.32 0.42
N GLU A 103 12.24 -0.47 1.73
CA GLU A 103 12.67 0.46 2.81
C GLU A 103 12.18 1.90 2.55
N PRO A 104 10.88 2.10 2.36
CA PRO A 104 10.34 3.37 1.89
C PRO A 104 10.35 4.44 2.99
N LYS A 105 10.38 5.74 2.57
CA LYS A 105 10.07 6.90 3.42
C LYS A 105 8.56 7.15 3.54
N ALA A 106 7.81 6.75 2.53
CA ALA A 106 6.35 6.80 2.53
C ALA A 106 5.78 5.57 1.83
N LEU A 107 4.66 5.05 2.34
CA LEU A 107 3.90 3.95 1.76
C LEU A 107 2.49 4.44 1.46
N LEU A 108 2.06 4.27 0.21
CA LEU A 108 0.71 4.58 -0.24
C LEU A 108 -0.02 3.27 -0.53
N ALA A 109 -1.12 3.01 0.15
CA ALA A 109 -1.96 1.84 -0.07
C ALA A 109 -3.31 2.29 -0.63
N ASP A 110 -3.63 1.79 -1.83
CA ASP A 110 -4.85 2.11 -2.52
C ASP A 110 -5.89 1.02 -2.29
N GLU A 111 -6.92 1.33 -1.51
CA GLU A 111 -8.01 0.43 -1.12
C GLU A 111 -7.53 -0.97 -0.68
N PRO A 112 -6.59 -1.08 0.23
CA PRO A 112 -5.97 -2.37 0.56
C PRO A 112 -6.95 -3.36 1.20
N VAL A 113 -8.19 -2.95 1.46
CA VAL A 113 -9.21 -3.75 2.16
C VAL A 113 -10.56 -3.84 1.43
N SER A 114 -10.64 -3.41 0.17
CA SER A 114 -11.90 -3.35 -0.60
C SER A 114 -12.56 -4.72 -0.85
N SER A 115 -11.79 -5.81 -0.84
CA SER A 115 -12.27 -7.16 -1.20
C SER A 115 -12.19 -8.16 -0.05
N VAL A 116 -12.10 -7.70 1.21
CA VAL A 116 -11.96 -8.57 2.39
C VAL A 116 -13.08 -8.31 3.40
N ASP A 117 -13.37 -9.31 4.22
CA ASP A 117 -14.37 -9.18 5.29
C ASP A 117 -13.93 -8.12 6.33
N PRO A 118 -14.88 -7.53 7.09
CA PRO A 118 -14.59 -6.44 8.02
C PRO A 118 -13.52 -6.76 9.07
N ALA A 119 -13.47 -8.01 9.56
CA ALA A 119 -12.48 -8.40 10.57
C ALA A 119 -11.07 -8.39 9.98
N ARG A 120 -10.89 -8.96 8.79
CA ARG A 120 -9.60 -8.96 8.08
C ARG A 120 -9.21 -7.57 7.60
N ALA A 121 -10.19 -6.74 7.22
CA ALA A 121 -9.95 -5.34 6.88
C ALA A 121 -9.30 -4.60 8.05
N ARG A 122 -9.87 -4.76 9.25
CA ARG A 122 -9.34 -4.19 10.49
C ARG A 122 -7.92 -4.68 10.78
N ASP A 123 -7.68 -5.99 10.69
CA ASP A 123 -6.35 -6.59 10.93
C ASP A 123 -5.30 -6.04 9.95
N THR A 124 -5.67 -5.84 8.69
CA THR A 124 -4.77 -5.29 7.68
C THR A 124 -4.42 -3.83 7.95
N VAL A 125 -5.40 -2.98 8.27
CA VAL A 125 -5.17 -1.57 8.60
C VAL A 125 -4.33 -1.45 9.87
N LYS A 126 -4.64 -2.26 10.88
CA LYS A 126 -3.86 -2.35 12.11
C LYS A 126 -2.40 -2.73 11.82
N LEU A 127 -2.17 -3.78 11.04
CA LEU A 127 -0.82 -4.21 10.65
C LEU A 127 -0.04 -3.08 9.93
N LEU A 128 -0.66 -2.40 8.96
CA LEU A 128 -0.02 -1.29 8.25
C LEU A 128 0.35 -0.12 9.18
N THR A 129 -0.52 0.23 10.11
CA THR A 129 -0.27 1.33 11.07
C THR A 129 0.81 0.96 12.10
N GLU A 130 0.86 -0.30 12.56
CA GLU A 130 1.94 -0.80 13.42
C GLU A 130 3.28 -0.76 12.69
N LEU A 131 3.36 -1.29 11.47
CA LEU A 131 4.57 -1.29 10.64
C LEU A 131 5.07 0.12 10.34
N SER A 132 4.15 1.07 10.11
CA SER A 132 4.51 2.49 9.91
C SER A 132 5.20 3.08 11.15
N LYS A 133 4.69 2.79 12.35
CA LYS A 133 5.28 3.24 13.61
C LYS A 133 6.62 2.57 13.89
N GLU A 134 6.71 1.25 13.68
CA GLU A 134 7.92 0.47 13.92
C GLU A 134 9.08 0.89 13.00
N ARG A 135 8.81 1.14 11.72
CA ARG A 135 9.82 1.45 10.70
C ARG A 135 9.98 2.94 10.40
N GLY A 136 9.11 3.79 10.96
CA GLY A 136 9.22 5.24 10.87
C GLY A 136 8.93 5.82 9.48
N PHE A 137 8.08 5.18 8.66
CA PHE A 137 7.65 5.72 7.38
C PHE A 137 6.27 6.41 7.47
N THR A 138 6.02 7.37 6.59
CA THR A 138 4.69 7.98 6.46
C THR A 138 3.74 7.01 5.76
N LEU A 139 2.57 6.77 6.32
CA LEU A 139 1.54 5.90 5.73
C LEU A 139 0.37 6.74 5.22
N GLY A 140 0.03 6.59 3.94
CA GLY A 140 -1.20 7.09 3.34
C GLY A 140 -2.05 5.92 2.84
N VAL A 141 -3.33 5.89 3.20
CA VAL A 141 -4.25 4.80 2.82
C VAL A 141 -5.55 5.40 2.30
N SER A 142 -5.98 4.99 1.10
CA SER A 142 -7.34 5.27 0.66
C SER A 142 -8.30 4.23 1.27
N LEU A 143 -9.38 4.69 1.87
CA LEU A 143 -10.38 3.85 2.53
C LEU A 143 -11.79 4.37 2.26
N HIS A 144 -12.71 3.45 1.98
CA HIS A 144 -14.16 3.75 1.94
C HIS A 144 -14.85 3.56 3.30
N HIS A 145 -14.18 2.87 4.25
CA HIS A 145 -14.71 2.60 5.58
C HIS A 145 -14.31 3.69 6.56
N LEU A 146 -15.20 4.66 6.78
CA LEU A 146 -14.96 5.80 7.66
C LEU A 146 -14.63 5.38 9.11
N GLU A 147 -15.27 4.31 9.62
CA GLU A 147 -15.02 3.81 10.98
C GLU A 147 -13.57 3.36 11.14
N LEU A 148 -13.01 2.61 10.16
CA LEU A 148 -11.61 2.21 10.17
C LEU A 148 -10.68 3.43 10.05
N ALA A 149 -11.04 4.40 9.21
CA ALA A 149 -10.26 5.62 9.06
C ALA A 149 -10.20 6.39 10.39
N ARG A 150 -11.32 6.58 11.07
CA ARG A 150 -11.39 7.26 12.37
C ARG A 150 -10.63 6.54 13.48
N GLU A 151 -10.64 5.21 13.47
CA GLU A 151 -10.01 4.41 14.52
C GLU A 151 -8.48 4.38 14.42
N PHE A 152 -7.94 4.30 13.20
CA PHE A 152 -6.52 4.01 13.00
C PHE A 152 -5.67 5.21 12.58
N PHE A 153 -6.27 6.29 12.10
CA PHE A 153 -5.51 7.43 11.55
C PHE A 153 -5.75 8.72 12.33
N PRO A 154 -4.67 9.44 12.67
CA PRO A 154 -4.77 10.71 13.41
C PRO A 154 -5.16 11.90 12.53
N ARG A 155 -5.15 11.73 11.19
CA ARG A 155 -5.53 12.76 10.21
C ARG A 155 -6.27 12.10 9.07
N LEU A 156 -7.38 12.69 8.70
CA LEU A 156 -8.22 12.30 7.57
C LEU A 156 -8.22 13.40 6.52
N VAL A 157 -8.18 13.01 5.25
CA VAL A 157 -8.35 13.90 4.12
C VAL A 157 -9.52 13.38 3.29
N GLY A 158 -10.64 14.11 3.32
CA GLY A 158 -11.82 13.82 2.52
C GLY A 158 -11.66 14.41 1.13
N MET A 159 -11.81 13.59 0.10
CA MET A 159 -11.70 14.01 -1.29
C MET A 159 -12.98 13.68 -2.06
N ARG A 160 -13.47 14.65 -2.84
CA ARG A 160 -14.59 14.48 -3.76
C ARG A 160 -14.33 15.23 -5.05
N ASN A 161 -14.59 14.60 -6.20
CA ASN A 161 -14.41 15.19 -7.54
C ASN A 161 -13.04 15.89 -7.72
N GLY A 162 -11.96 15.25 -7.20
CA GLY A 162 -10.59 15.77 -7.28
C GLY A 162 -10.29 16.94 -6.36
N LYS A 163 -11.22 17.34 -5.47
CA LYS A 163 -11.04 18.43 -4.50
C LYS A 163 -10.99 17.89 -3.08
N VAL A 164 -10.19 18.53 -2.24
CA VAL A 164 -10.19 18.29 -0.80
C VAL A 164 -11.39 19.04 -0.20
N VAL A 165 -12.30 18.30 0.44
CA VAL A 165 -13.47 18.85 1.13
C VAL A 165 -13.31 18.84 2.63
N PHE A 166 -12.42 18.00 3.16
CA PHE A 166 -12.06 17.92 4.57
C PHE A 166 -10.56 17.60 4.74
N ASP A 167 -9.92 18.22 5.71
CA ASP A 167 -8.54 17.90 6.11
C ASP A 167 -8.36 18.22 7.62
N GLY A 168 -8.35 17.18 8.44
CA GLY A 168 -8.28 17.36 9.88
C GLY A 168 -8.19 16.08 10.68
N ALA A 169 -8.25 16.23 12.01
CA ALA A 169 -8.34 15.09 12.93
C ALA A 169 -9.73 14.43 12.84
N PRO A 170 -9.87 13.12 13.09
CA PRO A 170 -11.15 12.40 13.05
C PRO A 170 -12.26 13.05 13.87
N GLU A 171 -11.90 13.63 15.03
CA GLU A 171 -12.84 14.25 15.98
C GLU A 171 -13.40 15.60 15.46
N SER A 172 -12.73 16.23 14.50
CA SER A 172 -13.17 17.50 13.89
C SER A 172 -14.07 17.30 12.69
N LEU A 173 -14.31 16.06 12.24
CA LEU A 173 -15.17 15.75 11.08
C LEU A 173 -16.64 15.91 11.46
N SER A 174 -17.28 16.95 10.91
CA SER A 174 -18.69 17.32 11.16
C SER A 174 -19.65 16.51 10.28
N GLU A 175 -20.96 16.62 10.58
CA GLU A 175 -22.01 16.07 9.72
C GLU A 175 -22.03 16.77 8.37
N ASP A 176 -21.85 18.09 8.32
CA ASP A 176 -21.78 18.86 7.07
C ASP A 176 -20.63 18.41 6.16
N ASP A 177 -19.44 18.05 6.76
CA ASP A 177 -18.33 17.49 6.01
C ASP A 177 -18.65 16.12 5.43
N LEU A 178 -19.41 15.30 6.17
CA LEU A 178 -19.87 13.98 5.70
C LEU A 178 -20.89 14.12 4.58
N GLU A 179 -21.84 15.04 4.70
CA GLU A 179 -22.77 15.37 3.63
C GLU A 179 -22.01 15.81 2.38
N ALA A 180 -21.05 16.74 2.51
CA ALA A 180 -20.22 17.18 1.41
C ALA A 180 -19.39 16.06 0.76
N LEU A 181 -19.07 14.97 1.48
CA LEU A 181 -18.37 13.82 0.96
C LEU A 181 -19.27 12.82 0.23
N TYR A 182 -20.51 12.62 0.69
CA TYR A 182 -21.36 11.51 0.28
C TYR A 182 -22.65 11.92 -0.43
N GLU A 183 -23.09 13.20 -0.35
CA GLU A 183 -24.25 13.64 -1.13
C GLU A 183 -23.95 13.54 -2.62
N LEU A 184 -24.81 12.82 -3.33
CA LEU A 184 -24.83 12.84 -4.79
C LEU A 184 -25.24 14.24 -5.24
N SER A 185 -24.44 14.90 -6.08
CA SER A 185 -24.88 16.13 -6.71
C SER A 185 -26.05 15.82 -7.66
N ASP A 186 -26.96 16.81 -7.90
CA ASP A 186 -28.04 16.64 -8.86
C ASP A 186 -27.56 16.23 -10.27
N GLU A 187 -26.30 16.56 -10.62
CA GLU A 187 -25.65 16.16 -11.86
C GLU A 187 -25.30 14.66 -11.87
N GLU A 188 -24.80 14.11 -10.74
CA GLU A 188 -24.44 12.68 -10.61
C GLU A 188 -25.71 11.79 -10.57
N MET A 189 -26.83 12.30 -10.05
CA MET A 189 -28.13 11.59 -10.09
C MET A 189 -28.74 11.52 -11.50
N MET A 190 -28.36 12.43 -12.43
CA MET A 190 -28.84 12.43 -13.82
C MET A 190 -28.02 11.59 -14.77
N GLU A 191 -26.74 11.24 -14.44
CA GLU A 191 -25.90 10.37 -15.28
C GLU A 191 -26.20 8.88 -15.12
N ASP A 192 -26.83 8.45 -13.99
CA ASP A 192 -27.22 7.06 -13.71
C ASP A 192 -28.67 6.73 -14.10
N ALA A 193 -29.41 7.65 -14.71
CA ALA A 193 -30.80 7.48 -15.16
C ALA A 193 -30.88 7.34 -16.69
#